data_18af4d498ce8b724c0b2fa462d6eca18
#
_entry.id   18af4d498ce8b724c0b2fa462d6eca18
#
_cell.length_a   1.000
_cell.length_b   1.000
_cell.length_c   1.000
_cell.angle_alpha   90.00
_cell.angle_beta   90.00
_cell.angle_gamma   90.00
#
_symmetry.space_group_name_H-M   'P 1'
#
loop_
_entity.id
_entity.type
_entity.pdbx_description
1 polymer ?
#
loop_
_entity_poly.entity_id
_entity_poly.type
_entity_poly.pdbx_seq_one_letter_code
_entity_poly.pdbx_strand_id
1 'polypeptide(L)'
;MNRLLTLHKLVALVAAISGATLMGCNDSTGSAGSRYGGQVVAVPVTTVPAQLTDLRETLTSVGTARALKSVSVYAETSGRVTAVAIDADSAVAEDDLLLQLDDRDETLAVELATVKLADAERLVTRYTAVNARDANIPESQLDDARAAVDSARIALEQARVDLDRRRITAPFAGRVGITEIDVGDRIDTNTL
;
A
#
# COMPACT_ATOMS: atom_id res chain seq x y z
N MET A 1 -22.03 6.58 37.61
CA MET A 1 -22.97 6.99 38.69
C MET A 1 -22.69 8.42 39.13
N ASN A 2 -22.34 9.34 38.23
CA ASN A 2 -22.01 10.76 38.58
C ASN A 2 -22.52 11.79 37.55
N ARG A 3 -23.53 11.48 36.77
CA ARG A 3 -24.15 12.45 35.83
C ARG A 3 -25.58 12.85 36.17
N LEU A 4 -26.14 12.35 37.24
CA LEU A 4 -27.51 12.65 37.66
C LEU A 4 -27.59 13.72 38.78
N LEU A 5 -26.49 14.12 39.36
CA LEU A 5 -26.48 15.14 40.46
C LEU A 5 -26.28 16.59 39.97
N THR A 6 -25.92 16.82 38.73
CA THR A 6 -25.71 18.19 38.19
C THR A 6 -26.97 18.81 37.57
N LEU A 7 -27.99 17.98 37.26
CA LEU A 7 -29.22 18.48 36.64
C LEU A 7 -30.23 19.08 37.65
N HIS A 8 -30.17 18.67 38.95
CA HIS A 8 -31.07 19.19 39.99
C HIS A 8 -30.68 20.56 40.59
N LYS A 9 -29.43 21.00 40.37
CA LYS A 9 -29.00 22.31 40.84
C LYS A 9 -29.25 23.46 39.90
N LEU A 10 -29.59 23.19 38.64
CA LEU A 10 -29.84 24.19 37.64
C LEU A 10 -31.34 24.59 37.58
N VAL A 11 -32.24 23.77 38.08
CA VAL A 11 -33.71 24.04 38.09
C VAL A 11 -34.11 24.91 39.30
N ALA A 12 -33.31 24.90 40.39
CA ALA A 12 -33.61 25.67 41.58
C ALA A 12 -33.22 27.15 41.48
N LEU A 13 -32.46 27.55 40.46
CA LEU A 13 -32.00 28.97 40.35
C LEU A 13 -32.90 29.84 39.46
N VAL A 14 -33.83 29.25 38.73
CA VAL A 14 -34.75 30.00 37.81
C VAL A 14 -36.06 30.39 38.50
N ALA A 15 -36.40 29.87 39.67
CA ALA A 15 -37.66 30.12 40.37
C ALA A 15 -37.64 31.34 41.34
N ALA A 16 -36.52 32.07 41.46
CA ALA A 16 -36.36 33.11 42.45
C ALA A 16 -36.39 34.58 41.94
N ILE A 17 -36.68 34.79 40.65
CA ILE A 17 -36.66 36.14 40.03
C ILE A 17 -38.02 36.49 39.42
N SER A 18 -39.11 36.05 40.01
CA SER A 18 -40.45 36.47 39.62
C SER A 18 -41.24 37.01 40.84
N GLY A 19 -40.93 38.21 41.26
CA GLY A 19 -41.71 38.82 42.30
C GLY A 19 -41.20 40.21 42.71
N ALA A 20 -41.68 41.23 42.08
CA ALA A 20 -41.76 42.62 42.48
C ALA A 20 -41.52 43.51 41.25
N THR A 21 -42.54 44.11 40.69
CA THR A 21 -43.05 45.41 41.10
C THR A 21 -44.24 45.79 40.23
N LEU A 22 -45.41 45.82 40.85
CA LEU A 22 -46.52 46.63 40.47
C LEU A 22 -46.45 47.89 41.31
N MET A 23 -46.41 49.08 40.69
CA MET A 23 -47.10 50.29 41.18
C MET A 23 -46.54 51.54 40.51
N GLY A 24 -47.42 52.30 39.94
CA GLY A 24 -47.12 53.69 39.62
C GLY A 24 -47.94 54.24 38.50
N CYS A 25 -49.27 54.44 38.68
CA CYS A 25 -50.06 55.47 37.97
C CYS A 25 -49.57 56.82 38.41
N ASN A 26 -49.41 57.80 37.55
CA ASN A 26 -49.95 59.12 37.79
C ASN A 26 -50.06 59.92 36.50
N ASP A 27 -51.21 60.43 36.37
CA ASP A 27 -51.67 61.47 35.47
C ASP A 27 -50.88 62.75 35.58
N SER A 28 -50.58 63.41 34.50
CA SER A 28 -50.62 64.87 34.44
C SER A 28 -50.75 65.36 33.01
N THR A 29 -51.90 65.96 32.80
CA THR A 29 -52.28 66.86 31.73
C THR A 29 -51.25 67.97 31.52
N GLY A 30 -50.90 68.19 30.26
CA GLY A 30 -50.10 69.34 29.85
C GLY A 30 -50.23 69.57 28.37
N SER A 31 -51.27 70.33 28.05
CA SER A 31 -51.58 70.92 26.73
C SER A 31 -50.50 71.95 26.37
N ALA A 32 -49.92 71.85 25.17
CA ALA A 32 -49.57 73.01 24.35
C ALA A 32 -49.10 72.58 22.97
N GLY A 33 -49.85 73.02 22.01
CA GLY A 33 -49.79 72.87 20.60
C GLY A 33 -48.50 72.96 19.88
N SER A 34 -48.39 72.17 18.88
CA SER A 34 -47.71 72.57 17.65
C SER A 34 -48.39 71.91 16.46
N ARG A 35 -48.98 72.78 15.68
CA ARG A 35 -49.57 72.45 14.37
C ARG A 35 -48.44 72.10 13.40
N TYR A 36 -48.34 70.89 13.11
CA TYR A 36 -47.87 70.35 11.81
C TYR A 36 -48.55 69.02 11.62
N GLY A 37 -49.78 69.07 11.16
CA GLY A 37 -50.54 67.89 10.75
C GLY A 37 -49.99 67.35 9.46
N GLY A 38 -48.87 66.67 9.55
CA GLY A 38 -48.49 65.70 8.48
C GLY A 38 -49.22 64.42 8.84
N GLN A 39 -50.33 64.13 8.15
CA GLN A 39 -50.95 62.83 8.20
C GLN A 39 -49.89 61.79 7.78
N VAL A 40 -49.38 61.06 8.74
CA VAL A 40 -48.49 59.92 8.42
C VAL A 40 -49.35 58.86 7.77
N VAL A 41 -49.41 58.90 6.43
CA VAL A 41 -50.09 57.87 5.65
C VAL A 41 -49.29 56.59 5.86
N ALA A 42 -49.80 55.63 6.63
CA ALA A 42 -49.23 54.32 6.76
C ALA A 42 -49.23 53.62 5.40
N VAL A 43 -48.04 53.37 4.89
CA VAL A 43 -47.88 52.59 3.65
C VAL A 43 -48.05 51.13 4.02
N PRO A 44 -49.01 50.41 3.45
CA PRO A 44 -49.19 49.02 3.70
C PRO A 44 -47.93 48.25 3.10
N VAL A 45 -47.22 47.57 3.92
CA VAL A 45 -46.11 46.70 3.50
C VAL A 45 -46.50 45.26 3.74
N THR A 46 -46.30 44.43 2.75
CA THR A 46 -46.45 42.99 2.91
C THR A 46 -45.15 42.40 3.39
N THR A 47 -45.17 41.79 4.55
CA THR A 47 -43.99 41.08 5.11
C THR A 47 -44.15 39.60 4.92
N VAL A 48 -43.11 38.97 4.51
CA VAL A 48 -43.02 37.50 4.44
C VAL A 48 -41.98 37.04 5.49
N PRO A 49 -42.31 36.04 6.33
CA PRO A 49 -41.36 35.54 7.30
C PRO A 49 -40.16 34.96 6.60
N ALA A 50 -38.98 35.30 7.06
CA ALA A 50 -37.73 34.66 6.58
C ALA A 50 -37.68 33.22 7.05
N GLN A 51 -37.50 32.32 6.12
CA GLN A 51 -37.32 30.91 6.40
C GLN A 51 -35.83 30.58 6.25
N LEU A 52 -35.27 29.89 7.25
CA LEU A 52 -33.93 29.33 7.19
C LEU A 52 -34.02 28.08 6.31
N THR A 53 -33.28 28.09 5.23
CA THR A 53 -33.15 26.94 4.34
C THR A 53 -31.67 26.56 4.30
N ASP A 54 -31.39 25.26 4.46
CA ASP A 54 -30.02 24.74 4.26
C ASP A 54 -29.60 24.90 2.80
N LEU A 55 -28.69 25.81 2.55
CA LEU A 55 -28.05 25.94 1.24
C LEU A 55 -26.91 24.94 1.13
N ARG A 56 -27.07 23.94 0.27
CA ARG A 56 -26.00 23.01 -0.07
C ARG A 56 -25.38 23.42 -1.39
N GLU A 57 -24.16 23.87 -1.32
CA GLU A 57 -23.34 24.11 -2.50
C GLU A 57 -22.56 22.86 -2.81
N THR A 58 -22.71 22.30 -4.01
CA THR A 58 -21.96 21.15 -4.47
C THR A 58 -20.88 21.62 -5.42
N LEU A 59 -19.62 21.48 -4.99
CA LEU A 59 -18.48 21.73 -5.84
C LEU A 59 -18.10 20.42 -6.55
N THR A 60 -18.19 20.40 -7.87
CA THR A 60 -17.75 19.30 -8.71
C THR A 60 -16.40 19.66 -9.33
N SER A 61 -15.40 18.82 -9.13
CA SER A 61 -14.07 19.00 -9.72
C SER A 61 -13.68 17.73 -10.47
N VAL A 62 -13.00 17.89 -11.58
CA VAL A 62 -12.39 16.79 -12.35
C VAL A 62 -10.92 16.76 -12.03
N GLY A 63 -10.44 15.58 -11.66
CA GLY A 63 -9.02 15.32 -11.39
C GLY A 63 -8.53 14.08 -12.12
N THR A 64 -7.22 13.98 -12.30
CA THR A 64 -6.57 12.80 -12.85
C THR A 64 -5.81 12.09 -11.74
N ALA A 65 -6.15 10.81 -11.49
CA ALA A 65 -5.38 9.96 -10.60
C ALA A 65 -4.29 9.23 -11.40
N ARG A 66 -3.10 9.15 -10.84
CA ARG A 66 -1.98 8.36 -11.38
C ARG A 66 -1.37 7.53 -10.28
N ALA A 67 -0.89 6.33 -10.64
CA ALA A 67 -0.11 5.53 -9.71
C ALA A 67 1.19 6.27 -9.33
N LEU A 68 1.57 6.18 -8.06
CA LEU A 68 2.82 6.76 -7.55
C LEU A 68 4.04 6.01 -8.11
N LYS A 69 3.92 4.68 -8.24
CA LYS A 69 4.90 3.80 -8.88
C LYS A 69 4.15 2.93 -9.89
N SER A 70 4.74 2.74 -11.05
CA SER A 70 4.24 1.83 -12.09
C SER A 70 5.44 1.25 -12.81
N VAL A 71 5.47 -0.05 -12.99
CA VAL A 71 6.52 -0.78 -13.69
C VAL A 71 5.88 -1.82 -14.59
N SER A 72 6.47 -2.01 -15.77
CA SER A 72 6.19 -3.17 -16.61
C SER A 72 7.24 -4.23 -16.30
N VAL A 73 6.79 -5.40 -15.90
CA VAL A 73 7.67 -6.53 -15.56
C VAL A 73 7.82 -7.38 -16.81
N TYR A 74 9.05 -7.59 -17.23
CA TYR A 74 9.39 -8.42 -18.40
C TYR A 74 10.06 -9.70 -17.95
N ALA A 75 9.87 -10.78 -18.72
CA ALA A 75 10.63 -12.00 -18.53
C ALA A 75 12.11 -11.76 -18.89
N GLU A 76 13.04 -12.17 -18.04
CA GLU A 76 14.48 -12.10 -18.31
C GLU A 76 14.91 -13.18 -19.32
N THR A 77 14.17 -14.29 -19.39
CA THR A 77 14.44 -15.40 -20.29
C THR A 77 13.16 -15.82 -21.01
N SER A 78 13.31 -16.34 -22.22
CA SER A 78 12.18 -16.93 -22.93
C SER A 78 11.84 -18.31 -22.38
N GLY A 79 10.55 -18.64 -22.34
CA GLY A 79 10.12 -19.95 -21.87
C GLY A 79 8.63 -20.18 -22.02
N ARG A 80 8.20 -21.39 -21.68
CA ARG A 80 6.79 -21.75 -21.60
C ARG A 80 6.29 -21.48 -20.19
N VAL A 81 5.12 -20.84 -20.08
CA VAL A 81 4.44 -20.60 -18.79
C VAL A 81 3.87 -21.92 -18.27
N THR A 82 4.26 -22.29 -17.07
CA THR A 82 3.76 -23.48 -16.35
C THR A 82 2.74 -23.13 -15.27
N ALA A 83 2.83 -21.94 -14.69
CA ALA A 83 1.86 -21.44 -13.73
C ALA A 83 1.72 -19.91 -13.84
N VAL A 84 0.48 -19.45 -13.65
CA VAL A 84 0.12 -18.04 -13.49
C VAL A 84 -0.46 -17.90 -12.09
N ALA A 85 0.18 -17.11 -11.24
CA ALA A 85 -0.19 -16.97 -9.83
C ALA A 85 -0.97 -15.67 -9.54
N ILE A 86 -1.31 -14.92 -10.60
CA ILE A 86 -1.94 -13.61 -10.50
C ILE A 86 -3.25 -13.57 -11.26
N ASP A 87 -4.20 -12.82 -10.71
CA ASP A 87 -5.42 -12.41 -11.40
C ASP A 87 -5.35 -10.91 -11.71
N ALA A 88 -6.08 -10.48 -12.73
CA ALA A 88 -6.22 -9.06 -13.05
C ALA A 88 -6.75 -8.28 -11.82
N ASP A 89 -6.15 -7.13 -11.53
CA ASP A 89 -6.47 -6.27 -10.37
C ASP A 89 -6.23 -6.92 -8.99
N SER A 90 -5.50 -8.04 -8.92
CA SER A 90 -5.11 -8.64 -7.66
C SER A 90 -4.05 -7.81 -6.93
N ALA A 91 -4.08 -7.83 -5.60
CA ALA A 91 -3.03 -7.25 -4.76
C ALA A 91 -1.91 -8.27 -4.56
N VAL A 92 -0.67 -7.82 -4.74
CA VAL A 92 0.54 -8.63 -4.55
C VAL A 92 1.49 -7.94 -3.58
N ALA A 93 2.24 -8.71 -2.82
CA ALA A 93 3.35 -8.23 -2.02
C ALA A 93 4.65 -8.20 -2.85
N GLU A 94 5.68 -7.57 -2.31
CA GLU A 94 7.04 -7.65 -2.86
C GLU A 94 7.51 -9.11 -2.82
N ASP A 95 8.17 -9.56 -3.89
CA ASP A 95 8.66 -10.93 -4.12
C ASP A 95 7.57 -12.00 -4.32
N ASP A 96 6.28 -11.64 -4.34
CA ASP A 96 5.24 -12.59 -4.72
C ASP A 96 5.44 -13.12 -6.13
N LEU A 97 5.24 -14.43 -6.31
CA LEU A 97 5.33 -15.08 -7.61
C LEU A 97 4.19 -14.57 -8.52
N LEU A 98 4.56 -14.05 -9.68
CA LEU A 98 3.62 -13.63 -10.72
C LEU A 98 3.42 -14.75 -11.74
N LEU A 99 4.52 -15.23 -12.31
CA LEU A 99 4.54 -16.25 -13.35
C LEU A 99 5.69 -17.24 -13.07
N GLN A 100 5.46 -18.51 -13.40
CA GLN A 100 6.47 -19.56 -13.41
C GLN A 100 6.68 -20.05 -14.84
N LEU A 101 7.92 -20.05 -15.29
CA LEU A 101 8.32 -20.70 -16.55
C LEU A 101 8.71 -22.15 -16.31
N ASP A 102 8.80 -22.92 -17.39
CA ASP A 102 9.35 -24.29 -17.33
C ASP A 102 10.81 -24.23 -16.88
N ASP A 103 11.10 -24.82 -15.72
CA ASP A 103 12.36 -24.74 -14.99
C ASP A 103 13.04 -26.11 -14.83
N ARG A 104 12.54 -27.15 -15.51
CA ARG A 104 13.02 -28.52 -15.34
C ARG A 104 14.49 -28.69 -15.72
N ASP A 105 14.91 -28.06 -16.81
CA ASP A 105 16.30 -28.15 -17.27
C ASP A 105 17.25 -27.40 -16.32
N GLU A 106 16.85 -26.25 -15.80
CA GLU A 106 17.63 -25.45 -14.84
C GLU A 106 17.71 -26.15 -13.48
N THR A 107 16.64 -26.79 -13.04
CA THR A 107 16.65 -27.60 -11.82
C THR A 107 17.67 -28.74 -11.93
N LEU A 108 17.69 -29.47 -13.05
CA LEU A 108 18.67 -30.51 -13.31
C LEU A 108 20.10 -29.94 -13.42
N ALA A 109 20.26 -28.73 -13.97
CA ALA A 109 21.56 -28.06 -14.05
C ALA A 109 22.10 -27.71 -12.65
N VAL A 110 21.25 -27.24 -11.75
CA VAL A 110 21.58 -26.99 -10.33
C VAL A 110 21.98 -28.28 -9.62
N GLU A 111 21.22 -29.36 -9.81
CA GLU A 111 21.59 -30.68 -9.24
C GLU A 111 22.94 -31.17 -9.75
N LEU A 112 23.19 -31.10 -11.06
CA LEU A 112 24.45 -31.49 -11.66
C LEU A 112 25.64 -30.66 -11.11
N ALA A 113 25.46 -29.33 -11.02
CA ALA A 113 26.49 -28.44 -10.47
C ALA A 113 26.75 -28.72 -8.98
N THR A 114 25.71 -29.04 -8.21
CA THR A 114 25.83 -29.43 -6.79
C THR A 114 26.65 -30.70 -6.63
N VAL A 115 26.40 -31.71 -7.47
CA VAL A 115 27.18 -32.96 -7.45
C VAL A 115 28.63 -32.69 -7.81
N LYS A 116 28.92 -31.87 -8.83
CA LYS A 116 30.27 -31.48 -9.23
C LYS A 116 31.03 -30.77 -8.12
N LEU A 117 30.37 -29.85 -7.41
CA LEU A 117 30.96 -29.15 -6.26
C LEU A 117 31.31 -30.16 -5.15
N ALA A 118 30.39 -31.04 -4.79
CA ALA A 118 30.62 -32.06 -3.79
C ALA A 118 31.76 -33.02 -4.17
N ASP A 119 31.90 -33.35 -5.45
CA ASP A 119 33.04 -34.16 -5.93
C ASP A 119 34.37 -33.43 -5.77
N ALA A 120 34.42 -32.15 -6.14
CA ALA A 120 35.65 -31.35 -5.98
C ALA A 120 36.01 -31.17 -4.50
N GLU A 121 35.04 -30.89 -3.62
CA GLU A 121 35.27 -30.79 -2.17
C GLU A 121 35.79 -32.11 -1.56
N ARG A 122 35.25 -33.26 -2.00
CA ARG A 122 35.73 -34.57 -1.58
C ARG A 122 37.18 -34.82 -2.02
N LEU A 123 37.58 -34.32 -3.21
CA LEU A 123 38.95 -34.44 -3.68
C LEU A 123 39.91 -33.64 -2.79
N VAL A 124 39.58 -32.38 -2.45
CA VAL A 124 40.38 -31.54 -1.54
C VAL A 124 40.48 -32.20 -0.17
N THR A 125 39.37 -32.69 0.37
CA THR A 125 39.35 -33.39 1.67
C THR A 125 40.26 -34.61 1.66
N ARG A 126 40.23 -35.40 0.58
CA ARG A 126 41.08 -36.57 0.40
C ARG A 126 42.54 -36.17 0.35
N TYR A 127 42.93 -35.18 -0.44
CA TYR A 127 44.30 -34.70 -0.55
C TYR A 127 44.82 -34.14 0.77
N THR A 128 44.01 -33.39 1.49
CA THR A 128 44.36 -32.87 2.81
C THR A 128 44.56 -33.98 3.83
N ALA A 129 43.69 -35.00 3.84
CA ALA A 129 43.82 -36.16 4.74
C ALA A 129 45.04 -37.03 4.42
N VAL A 130 45.43 -37.14 3.15
CA VAL A 130 46.64 -37.89 2.71
C VAL A 130 47.91 -37.13 3.12
N ASN A 131 47.96 -35.81 2.92
CA ASN A 131 49.09 -34.98 3.35
C ASN A 131 49.31 -35.01 4.88
N ALA A 132 48.24 -35.09 5.67
CA ALA A 132 48.33 -35.21 7.13
C ALA A 132 48.94 -36.54 7.60
N ARG A 133 49.14 -37.52 6.71
CA ARG A 133 49.74 -38.86 6.99
C ARG A 133 51.12 -39.06 6.38
N ASP A 134 51.91 -38.00 6.20
CA ASP A 134 53.23 -38.01 5.58
C ASP A 134 53.30 -38.50 4.11
N ALA A 135 52.16 -38.54 3.42
CA ALA A 135 52.12 -38.79 2.00
C ALA A 135 52.30 -37.47 1.24
N ASN A 136 53.43 -37.33 0.55
CA ASN A 136 53.87 -36.11 -0.10
C ASN A 136 53.05 -35.83 -1.37
N ILE A 137 51.86 -35.22 -1.24
CA ILE A 137 51.11 -34.66 -2.37
C ILE A 137 51.76 -33.32 -2.71
N PRO A 138 52.16 -33.07 -3.96
CA PRO A 138 52.64 -31.77 -4.39
C PRO A 138 51.66 -30.66 -4.06
N GLU A 139 52.14 -29.52 -3.54
CA GLU A 139 51.31 -28.38 -3.20
C GLU A 139 50.51 -27.90 -4.40
N SER A 140 51.09 -27.94 -5.61
CA SER A 140 50.38 -27.60 -6.86
C SER A 140 49.12 -28.43 -7.11
N GLN A 141 49.12 -29.75 -6.76
CA GLN A 141 47.96 -30.61 -6.90
C GLN A 141 46.85 -30.23 -5.90
N LEU A 142 47.23 -29.79 -4.69
CA LEU A 142 46.26 -29.31 -3.72
C LEU A 142 45.68 -27.98 -4.15
N ASP A 143 46.50 -27.10 -4.71
CA ASP A 143 46.04 -25.80 -5.23
C ASP A 143 45.12 -25.96 -6.46
N ASP A 144 45.47 -26.88 -7.37
CA ASP A 144 44.62 -27.26 -8.50
C ASP A 144 43.27 -27.80 -8.03
N ALA A 145 43.26 -28.63 -6.99
CA ALA A 145 42.01 -29.15 -6.42
C ALA A 145 41.17 -28.06 -5.75
N ARG A 146 41.79 -27.09 -5.08
CA ARG A 146 41.10 -25.91 -4.51
C ARG A 146 40.50 -25.04 -5.62
N ALA A 147 41.26 -24.74 -6.67
CA ALA A 147 40.80 -24.00 -7.82
C ALA A 147 39.60 -24.71 -8.50
N ALA A 148 39.58 -26.05 -8.54
CA ALA A 148 38.46 -26.83 -9.04
C ALA A 148 37.19 -26.65 -8.16
N VAL A 149 37.36 -26.59 -6.82
CA VAL A 149 36.24 -26.29 -5.90
C VAL A 149 35.67 -24.90 -6.18
N ASP A 150 36.52 -23.88 -6.31
CA ASP A 150 36.09 -22.52 -6.58
C ASP A 150 35.37 -22.41 -7.94
N SER A 151 35.89 -23.07 -8.95
CA SER A 151 35.24 -23.14 -10.28
C SER A 151 33.87 -23.81 -10.22
N ALA A 152 33.78 -24.96 -9.50
CA ALA A 152 32.51 -25.68 -9.34
C ALA A 152 31.47 -24.87 -8.52
N ARG A 153 31.95 -24.10 -7.52
CA ARG A 153 31.05 -23.19 -6.76
C ARG A 153 30.48 -22.09 -7.63
N ILE A 154 31.31 -21.47 -8.48
CA ILE A 154 30.83 -20.45 -9.43
C ILE A 154 29.83 -21.06 -10.42
N ALA A 155 30.11 -22.27 -10.91
CA ALA A 155 29.19 -22.95 -11.81
C ALA A 155 27.83 -23.27 -11.15
N LEU A 156 27.84 -23.64 -9.86
CA LEU A 156 26.58 -23.83 -9.10
C LEU A 156 25.82 -22.52 -8.94
N GLU A 157 26.51 -21.44 -8.62
CA GLU A 157 25.85 -20.14 -8.47
C GLU A 157 25.25 -19.66 -9.79
N GLN A 158 25.95 -19.84 -10.90
CA GLN A 158 25.42 -19.54 -12.22
C GLN A 158 24.15 -20.34 -12.52
N ALA A 159 24.13 -21.64 -12.26
CA ALA A 159 22.95 -22.48 -12.45
C ALA A 159 21.76 -22.04 -11.58
N ARG A 160 22.03 -21.56 -10.36
CA ARG A 160 20.98 -21.01 -9.46
C ARG A 160 20.38 -19.71 -10.02
N VAL A 161 21.22 -18.81 -10.51
CA VAL A 161 20.75 -17.57 -11.14
C VAL A 161 19.89 -17.87 -12.36
N ASP A 162 20.28 -18.86 -13.19
CA ASP A 162 19.51 -19.23 -14.36
C ASP A 162 18.15 -19.86 -13.96
N LEU A 163 18.09 -20.63 -12.88
CA LEU A 163 16.86 -21.17 -12.30
C LEU A 163 15.98 -20.05 -11.74
N ASP A 164 16.55 -19.09 -11.03
CA ASP A 164 15.81 -17.96 -10.45
C ASP A 164 15.12 -17.11 -11.54
N ARG A 165 15.77 -16.90 -12.67
CA ARG A 165 15.20 -16.20 -13.84
C ARG A 165 13.95 -16.87 -14.44
N ARG A 166 13.68 -18.14 -14.07
CA ARG A 166 12.45 -18.83 -14.45
C ARG A 166 11.24 -18.42 -13.61
N ARG A 167 11.48 -17.70 -12.53
CA ARG A 167 10.44 -17.18 -11.63
C ARG A 167 10.34 -15.67 -11.80
N ILE A 168 9.20 -15.23 -12.23
CA ILE A 168 8.93 -13.80 -12.39
C ILE A 168 8.17 -13.35 -11.16
N THR A 169 8.77 -12.46 -10.35
CA THR A 169 8.23 -11.97 -9.09
C THR A 169 7.91 -10.48 -9.13
N ALA A 170 7.10 -10.01 -8.19
CA ALA A 170 6.74 -8.62 -8.05
C ALA A 170 7.90 -7.80 -7.45
N PRO A 171 8.37 -6.71 -8.09
CA PRO A 171 9.49 -5.91 -7.58
C PRO A 171 9.10 -4.98 -6.41
N PHE A 172 7.84 -4.84 -6.11
CA PHE A 172 7.27 -4.12 -4.97
C PHE A 172 5.80 -4.49 -4.77
N ALA A 173 5.29 -4.23 -3.57
CA ALA A 173 3.88 -4.45 -3.25
C ALA A 173 2.98 -3.47 -4.03
N GLY A 174 1.91 -4.01 -4.65
CA GLY A 174 1.03 -3.21 -5.49
C GLY A 174 -0.19 -3.95 -5.99
N ARG A 175 -0.76 -3.47 -7.07
CA ARG A 175 -1.84 -4.14 -7.81
C ARG A 175 -1.38 -4.47 -9.22
N VAL A 176 -1.71 -5.68 -9.65
CA VAL A 176 -1.40 -6.16 -11.00
C VAL A 176 -2.39 -5.56 -11.98
N GLY A 177 -1.89 -5.14 -13.13
CA GLY A 177 -2.71 -4.69 -14.24
C GLY A 177 -3.44 -5.85 -14.93
N ILE A 178 -4.06 -5.54 -16.04
CA ILE A 178 -4.66 -6.56 -16.91
C ILE A 178 -3.53 -7.28 -17.64
N THR A 179 -3.51 -8.61 -17.56
CA THR A 179 -2.60 -9.47 -18.30
C THR A 179 -3.41 -10.51 -19.07
N GLU A 180 -2.94 -10.86 -20.26
CA GLU A 180 -3.56 -11.86 -21.13
C GLU A 180 -2.68 -13.11 -21.27
N ILE A 181 -1.85 -13.40 -20.26
CA ILE A 181 -0.93 -14.54 -20.27
C ILE A 181 -1.61 -15.75 -19.63
N ASP A 182 -1.65 -16.85 -20.37
CA ASP A 182 -2.23 -18.12 -19.91
C ASP A 182 -1.17 -19.22 -19.72
N VAL A 183 -1.53 -20.22 -18.91
CA VAL A 183 -0.71 -21.42 -18.73
C VAL A 183 -0.57 -22.16 -20.06
N GLY A 184 0.66 -22.39 -20.48
CA GLY A 184 0.99 -23.02 -21.76
C GLY A 184 1.51 -22.05 -22.81
N ASP A 185 1.34 -20.76 -22.60
CA ASP A 185 1.86 -19.74 -23.48
C ASP A 185 3.39 -19.76 -23.52
N ARG A 186 3.94 -19.29 -24.62
CA ARG A 186 5.36 -19.03 -24.75
C ARG A 186 5.60 -17.54 -24.68
N ILE A 187 6.40 -17.14 -23.71
CA ILE A 187 6.82 -15.75 -23.56
C ILE A 187 8.28 -15.56 -23.96
N ASP A 188 8.57 -14.40 -24.49
CA ASP A 188 9.90 -13.95 -24.84
C ASP A 188 10.30 -12.74 -23.98
N THR A 189 11.56 -12.34 -24.00
CA THR A 189 12.09 -11.19 -23.24
C THR A 189 11.41 -9.84 -23.54
N ASN A 190 10.60 -9.77 -24.59
CA ASN A 190 9.82 -8.59 -24.97
C ASN A 190 8.31 -8.73 -24.69
N THR A 191 7.89 -9.83 -24.09
CA THR A 191 6.48 -10.08 -23.75
C THR A 191 6.20 -9.48 -22.37
N LEU A 192 5.15 -8.67 -22.32
CA LEU A 192 4.60 -8.06 -21.11
C LEU A 192 3.58 -8.98 -20.49
#